data_cdd45990540f4e9605eca9aadf186d83
#
_entry.id   cdd45990540f4e9605eca9aadf186d83
#
_cell.length_a   1.000
_cell.length_b   1.000
_cell.length_c   1.000
_cell.angle_alpha   90.00
_cell.angle_beta   90.00
_cell.angle_gamma   90.00
#
_symmetry.space_group_name_H-M   'P 1'
#
loop_
_entity.id
_entity.type
_entity.pdbx_description
1 polymer ?
#
loop_
_entity_poly.entity_id
_entity_poly.type
_entity_poly.pdbx_seq_one_letter_code
_entity_poly.pdbx_strand_id
1 'polypeptide(L)'
;MGFRKPQTITREQPGTYVSGVFVPGATSTLTIQASVQPATMEDMKEAPEGRRLSDMVKMYTDADLFTVEDAGQNQQPDKLTWRGREYEITAKGVHQMGVVSHYKYMCAVTSAEG
;
A
#
# COMPACT_ATOMS: atom_id res chain seq x y z
N MET A 1 -12.88 -11.83 15.99
CA MET A 1 -11.71 -11.37 16.54
C MET A 1 -11.01 -10.38 15.68
N GLY A 2 -11.06 -9.26 16.02
CA GLY A 2 -10.65 -8.24 15.13
C GLY A 2 -9.31 -7.69 15.46
N PHE A 3 -8.33 -8.10 14.70
CA PHE A 3 -7.07 -7.38 14.75
C PHE A 3 -7.06 -6.24 13.77
N ARG A 4 -8.14 -6.08 13.01
CA ARG A 4 -8.22 -5.00 12.04
C ARG A 4 -8.66 -3.73 12.72
N LYS A 5 -8.00 -2.64 12.36
CA LYS A 5 -8.30 -1.32 12.86
C LYS A 5 -8.44 -0.37 11.70
N PRO A 6 -9.10 0.79 11.90
CA PRO A 6 -9.16 1.78 10.82
C PRO A 6 -7.77 2.26 10.47
N GLN A 7 -7.46 2.26 9.18
CA GLN A 7 -6.18 2.75 8.68
C GLN A 7 -6.47 3.75 7.57
N THR A 8 -5.63 4.76 7.48
CA THR A 8 -5.79 5.82 6.49
C THR A 8 -4.97 5.47 5.25
N ILE A 9 -5.65 5.47 4.11
CA ILE A 9 -5.02 5.25 2.82
C ILE A 9 -5.14 6.54 2.02
N THR A 10 -4.05 6.95 1.43
CA THR A 10 -4.03 8.11 0.54
C THR A 10 -3.97 7.60 -0.89
N ARG A 11 -4.90 8.06 -1.71
CA ARG A 11 -5.00 7.65 -3.10
C ARG A 11 -4.93 8.87 -3.99
N GLU A 12 -4.08 8.79 -5.01
CA GLU A 12 -3.93 9.86 -5.97
C GLU A 12 -4.66 9.46 -7.24
N GLN A 13 -5.55 10.33 -7.71
CA GLN A 13 -6.27 10.06 -8.94
C GLN A 13 -5.31 10.15 -10.12
N PRO A 14 -5.61 9.47 -11.23
CA PRO A 14 -4.74 9.57 -12.40
C PRO A 14 -4.63 11.01 -12.87
N GLY A 15 -3.42 11.39 -13.24
CA GLY A 15 -3.19 12.71 -13.78
C GLY A 15 -3.56 12.79 -15.25
N THR A 16 -3.54 13.99 -15.79
CA THR A 16 -3.87 14.22 -17.20
C THR A 16 -2.86 15.20 -17.78
N TYR A 17 -2.84 15.29 -19.10
CA TYR A 17 -2.05 16.29 -19.79
C TYR A 17 -2.96 17.38 -20.29
N VAL A 18 -2.61 18.62 -19.98
CA VAL A 18 -3.34 19.79 -20.45
C VAL A 18 -2.36 20.66 -21.19
N SER A 19 -2.61 20.86 -22.48
CA SER A 19 -1.72 21.67 -23.34
C SER A 19 -0.25 21.22 -23.25
N GLY A 20 -0.06 19.91 -23.20
CA GLY A 20 1.27 19.35 -23.16
C GLY A 20 1.93 19.33 -21.80
N VAL A 21 1.25 19.81 -20.77
CA VAL A 21 1.78 19.84 -19.41
C VAL A 21 1.04 18.82 -18.56
N PHE A 22 1.79 17.99 -17.84
CA PHE A 22 1.18 17.01 -16.97
C PHE A 22 0.59 17.69 -15.74
N VAL A 23 -0.67 17.42 -15.47
CA VAL A 23 -1.36 17.92 -14.29
C VAL A 23 -1.68 16.73 -13.41
N PRO A 24 -1.11 16.66 -12.20
CA PRO A 24 -1.42 15.54 -11.29
C PRO A 24 -2.90 15.53 -10.92
N GLY A 25 -3.43 14.34 -10.69
CA GLY A 25 -4.80 14.22 -10.25
C GLY A 25 -4.97 14.63 -8.81
N ALA A 26 -6.22 14.69 -8.40
CA ALA A 26 -6.55 15.05 -7.03
C ALA A 26 -6.16 13.91 -6.09
N THR A 27 -5.80 14.27 -4.87
CA THR A 27 -5.49 13.31 -3.82
C THR A 27 -6.71 13.18 -2.92
N SER A 28 -7.05 11.95 -2.57
CA SER A 28 -8.13 11.68 -1.64
C SER A 28 -7.65 10.72 -0.58
N THR A 29 -8.36 10.69 0.54
CA THR A 29 -8.07 9.74 1.60
C THR A 29 -9.27 8.84 1.79
N LEU A 30 -9.00 7.60 2.16
CA LEU A 30 -10.05 6.68 2.50
C LEU A 30 -9.62 5.91 3.74
N THR A 31 -10.60 5.44 4.47
CA THR A 31 -10.35 4.67 5.69
C THR A 31 -10.76 3.22 5.42
N ILE A 32 -9.86 2.30 5.69
CA ILE A 32 -10.14 0.88 5.52
C ILE A 32 -9.89 0.18 6.83
N GLN A 33 -10.46 -0.99 6.97
CA GLN A 33 -10.20 -1.84 8.13
C GLN A 33 -9.08 -2.79 7.76
N ALA A 34 -7.98 -2.70 8.48
CA ALA A 34 -6.80 -3.47 8.13
C ALA A 34 -5.98 -3.80 9.37
N SER A 35 -5.26 -4.91 9.30
CA SER A 35 -4.30 -5.29 10.32
C SER A 35 -2.91 -4.98 9.76
N VAL A 36 -2.17 -4.11 10.42
CA VAL A 36 -0.84 -3.70 9.99
C VAL A 36 0.17 -4.20 11.01
N GLN A 37 1.20 -4.86 10.55
CA GLN A 37 2.20 -5.48 11.41
C GLN A 37 3.57 -5.28 10.78
N PRO A 38 4.64 -5.24 11.59
CA PRO A 38 5.98 -5.24 11.01
C PRO A 38 6.19 -6.49 10.17
N ALA A 39 6.94 -6.36 9.09
CA ALA A 39 7.26 -7.49 8.25
C ALA A 39 8.25 -8.41 8.96
N THR A 40 8.20 -9.69 8.64
CA THR A 40 9.15 -10.67 9.15
C THR A 40 10.13 -11.04 8.05
N MET A 41 11.15 -11.79 8.40
CA MET A 41 12.10 -12.27 7.38
C MET A 41 11.41 -13.12 6.34
N GLU A 42 10.41 -13.89 6.76
CA GLU A 42 9.66 -14.71 5.83
C GLU A 42 8.90 -13.82 4.84
N ASP A 43 8.35 -12.72 5.33
CA ASP A 43 7.59 -11.81 4.48
C ASP A 43 8.49 -11.15 3.44
N MET A 44 9.78 -10.98 3.74
CA MET A 44 10.68 -10.30 2.81
C MET A 44 10.87 -11.05 1.51
N LYS A 45 10.52 -12.31 1.46
CA LYS A 45 10.55 -13.05 0.20
C LYS A 45 9.57 -12.50 -0.81
N GLU A 46 8.55 -11.79 -0.35
CA GLU A 46 7.54 -11.20 -1.23
C GLU A 46 7.80 -9.73 -1.50
N ALA A 47 8.85 -9.17 -0.92
CA ALA A 47 9.14 -7.75 -1.07
C ALA A 47 10.07 -7.52 -2.26
N PRO A 48 10.04 -6.32 -2.84
CA PRO A 48 11.00 -5.97 -3.89
C PRO A 48 12.42 -6.01 -3.34
N GLU A 49 13.37 -6.30 -4.22
CA GLU A 49 14.76 -6.33 -3.81
C GLU A 49 15.21 -4.95 -3.36
N GLY A 50 16.18 -4.93 -2.48
CA GLY A 50 16.75 -3.69 -2.01
C GLY A 50 16.04 -3.04 -0.85
N ARG A 51 14.98 -3.66 -0.36
CA ARG A 51 14.26 -3.10 0.79
C ARG A 51 14.80 -3.69 2.08
N ARG A 52 14.79 -2.87 3.12
CA ARG A 52 15.22 -3.30 4.44
C ARG A 52 14.03 -3.81 5.22
N LEU A 53 14.25 -4.83 6.03
CA LEU A 53 13.20 -5.38 6.88
C LEU A 53 12.58 -4.30 7.77
N SER A 54 13.40 -3.41 8.32
CA SER A 54 12.92 -2.39 9.24
C SER A 54 12.06 -1.34 8.56
N ASP A 55 12.09 -1.26 7.23
CA ASP A 55 11.33 -0.27 6.49
C ASP A 55 10.06 -0.86 5.89
N MET A 56 9.73 -2.09 6.22
CA MET A 56 8.59 -2.78 5.62
C MET A 56 7.57 -3.14 6.68
N VAL A 57 6.31 -3.04 6.31
CA VAL A 57 5.22 -3.59 7.10
C VAL A 57 4.35 -4.42 6.18
N LYS A 58 3.57 -5.33 6.76
CA LYS A 58 2.58 -6.09 6.03
C LYS A 58 1.20 -5.66 6.49
N MET A 59 0.25 -5.71 5.58
CA MET A 59 -1.11 -5.28 5.88
C MET A 59 -2.08 -6.30 5.33
N TYR A 60 -3.03 -6.72 6.16
CA TYR A 60 -4.10 -7.63 5.75
C TYR A 60 -5.41 -6.87 5.73
N THR A 61 -6.11 -6.91 4.61
CA THR A 61 -7.36 -6.20 4.46
C THR A 61 -8.17 -6.83 3.33
N ASP A 62 -9.47 -6.56 3.33
CA ASP A 62 -10.33 -6.96 2.22
C ASP A 62 -10.39 -5.90 1.13
N ALA A 63 -9.82 -4.74 1.38
CA ALA A 63 -9.86 -3.65 0.42
C ALA A 63 -8.93 -3.93 -0.76
N ASP A 64 -9.37 -3.54 -1.95
CA ASP A 64 -8.57 -3.69 -3.15
C ASP A 64 -7.84 -2.38 -3.40
N LEU A 65 -6.55 -2.39 -3.22
CA LEU A 65 -5.72 -1.18 -3.28
C LEU A 65 -4.75 -1.27 -4.46
N PHE A 66 -4.32 -0.11 -4.94
CA PHE A 66 -3.34 -0.05 -6.02
C PHE A 66 -1.94 -0.24 -5.46
N THR A 67 -1.17 -1.12 -6.10
CA THR A 67 0.22 -1.36 -5.73
C THR A 67 1.13 -0.73 -6.77
N VAL A 68 2.42 -0.79 -6.51
CA VAL A 68 3.41 -0.33 -7.49
C VAL A 68 3.24 -1.10 -8.80
N GLU A 69 2.94 -2.39 -8.70
CA GLU A 69 2.77 -3.20 -9.91
C GLU A 69 1.53 -2.82 -10.69
N ASP A 70 0.50 -2.37 -9.99
CA ASP A 70 -0.75 -1.98 -10.66
C ASP A 70 -0.67 -0.56 -11.21
N ALA A 71 0.31 0.21 -10.75
CA ALA A 71 0.41 1.59 -11.15
C ALA A 71 0.70 1.67 -12.64
N GLY A 72 -0.21 2.28 -13.38
CA GLY A 72 0.00 2.53 -14.78
C GLY A 72 0.77 3.82 -14.97
N GLN A 73 0.68 4.37 -16.17
CA GLN A 73 1.42 5.58 -16.46
C GLN A 73 0.96 6.76 -15.62
N ASN A 74 -0.31 6.81 -15.30
CA ASN A 74 -0.88 7.95 -14.60
C ASN A 74 -1.38 7.61 -13.20
N GLN A 75 -1.37 6.35 -12.81
CA GLN A 75 -1.91 5.94 -11.52
C GLN A 75 -0.75 5.65 -10.57
N GLN A 76 -0.76 6.32 -9.44
CA GLN A 76 0.24 6.09 -8.41
C GLN A 76 -0.25 4.98 -7.48
N PRO A 77 0.68 4.24 -6.85
CA PRO A 77 0.26 3.26 -5.85
C PRO A 77 -0.38 3.97 -4.67
N ASP A 78 -1.29 3.27 -4.01
CA ASP A 78 -1.87 3.79 -2.79
C ASP A 78 -0.83 3.82 -1.69
N LYS A 79 -1.04 4.70 -0.72
CA LYS A 79 -0.10 4.87 0.37
C LYS A 79 -0.83 4.69 1.69
N LEU A 80 -0.14 4.03 2.62
CA LEU A 80 -0.65 3.78 3.96
C LEU A 80 0.04 4.73 4.93
N THR A 81 -0.74 5.40 5.77
CA THR A 81 -0.19 6.17 6.87
C THR A 81 -0.34 5.34 8.14
N TRP A 82 0.77 5.01 8.78
CA TRP A 82 0.77 4.15 9.95
C TRP A 82 1.86 4.60 10.90
N ARG A 83 1.46 4.88 12.13
CA ARG A 83 2.38 5.31 13.19
C ARG A 83 3.22 6.51 12.78
N GLY A 84 2.59 7.45 12.08
CA GLY A 84 3.25 8.68 11.70
C GLY A 84 4.17 8.57 10.50
N ARG A 85 4.23 7.42 9.84
CA ARG A 85 5.05 7.24 8.67
C ARG A 85 4.18 6.89 7.48
N GLU A 86 4.64 7.27 6.31
CA GLU A 86 3.93 6.96 5.07
C GLU A 86 4.60 5.79 4.38
N TYR A 87 3.81 4.82 3.96
CA TYR A 87 4.29 3.62 3.30
C TYR A 87 3.64 3.51 1.93
N GLU A 88 4.43 3.12 0.94
CA GLU A 88 3.95 2.85 -0.39
C GLU A 88 3.60 1.37 -0.48
N ILE A 89 2.44 1.05 -1.09
CA ILE A 89 2.02 -0.34 -1.20
C ILE A 89 2.73 -0.94 -2.40
N THR A 90 3.63 -1.90 -2.15
CA THR A 90 4.52 -2.38 -3.18
C THR A 90 4.07 -3.67 -3.85
N ALA A 91 3.45 -4.57 -3.08
CA ALA A 91 3.08 -5.88 -3.62
C ALA A 91 1.81 -6.38 -2.97
N LYS A 92 1.09 -7.20 -3.70
CA LYS A 92 -0.21 -7.72 -3.28
C LYS A 92 -0.23 -9.22 -3.47
N GLY A 93 -0.63 -9.93 -2.43
CA GLY A 93 -0.88 -11.35 -2.50
C GLY A 93 -2.31 -11.63 -2.13
N VAL A 94 -2.92 -12.62 -2.76
CA VAL A 94 -4.28 -13.02 -2.44
C VAL A 94 -4.21 -14.23 -1.54
N HIS A 95 -4.80 -14.10 -0.36
CA HIS A 95 -4.87 -15.19 0.60
C HIS A 95 -6.31 -15.64 0.71
N GLN A 96 -6.53 -16.91 0.50
CA GLN A 96 -7.86 -17.50 0.64
C GLN A 96 -7.81 -18.47 1.79
N MET A 97 -8.66 -18.24 2.80
CA MET A 97 -8.71 -19.10 3.95
C MET A 97 -10.14 -19.51 4.12
N GLY A 98 -10.47 -20.70 3.65
CA GLY A 98 -11.84 -21.17 3.68
C GLY A 98 -12.71 -20.35 2.75
N VAL A 99 -13.77 -19.78 3.29
CA VAL A 99 -14.71 -19.03 2.48
C VAL A 99 -14.41 -17.54 2.42
N VAL A 100 -13.40 -17.08 3.16
CA VAL A 100 -13.08 -15.66 3.22
C VAL A 100 -11.79 -15.41 2.45
N SER A 101 -11.85 -14.51 1.49
CA SER A 101 -10.67 -14.08 0.75
C SER A 101 -10.22 -12.74 1.28
N HIS A 102 -8.94 -12.54 1.36
CA HIS A 102 -8.40 -11.25 1.73
C HIS A 102 -7.04 -11.08 1.09
N TYR A 103 -6.55 -9.87 1.14
CA TYR A 103 -5.28 -9.51 0.51
C TYR A 103 -4.23 -9.29 1.57
N LYS A 104 -3.02 -9.69 1.25
CA LYS A 104 -1.85 -9.34 2.03
C LYS A 104 -1.02 -8.38 1.20
N TYR A 105 -0.79 -7.19 1.73
CA TYR A 105 0.01 -6.18 1.03
C TYR A 105 1.34 -6.02 1.74
N MET A 106 2.41 -5.89 0.96
CA MET A 106 3.70 -5.48 1.48
C MET A 106 3.83 -3.99 1.23
N CYS A 107 4.24 -3.26 2.24
CA CYS A 107 4.32 -1.81 2.18
C CYS A 107 5.71 -1.36 2.61
N ALA A 108 6.28 -0.41 1.90
CA ALA A 108 7.62 0.10 2.17
C ALA A 108 7.55 1.58 2.47
N VAL A 109 8.34 2.02 3.44
CA VAL A 109 8.36 3.44 3.79
C VAL A 109 8.79 4.26 2.58
N THR A 110 8.10 5.39 2.36
CA THR A 110 8.36 6.20 1.17
C THR A 110 9.45 7.22 1.39
N SER A 111 9.67 7.62 2.64
CA SER A 111 10.62 8.67 2.92
C SER A 111 11.79 8.09 3.69
N ALA A 112 12.92 8.09 3.07
CA ALA A 112 14.12 7.52 3.70
C ALA A 112 14.67 8.43 4.75
N GLU A 113 14.37 9.72 4.65
CA GLU A 113 14.83 10.56 5.67
C GLU A 113 13.78 10.61 6.69
N GLY A 114 13.30 9.80 7.02
CA GLY A 114 12.34 9.75 8.09
C GLY A 114 12.47 10.92 8.93
#